data_58da8f2fca4da931be423e5c94c18780
#
_entry.id   58da8f2fca4da931be423e5c94c18780
#
_cell.length_a   1.000
_cell.length_b   1.000
_cell.length_c   1.000
_cell.angle_alpha   90.00
_cell.angle_beta   90.00
_cell.angle_gamma   90.00
#
_symmetry.space_group_name_H-M   'P 1'
#
loop_
_entity.id
_entity.type
_entity.pdbx_description
1 polymer ?
#
loop_
_entity_poly.entity_id
_entity_poly.type
_entity_poly.pdbx_seq_one_letter_code
_entity_poly.pdbx_strand_id
1 'polypeptide(L)'
;MNETVADWFEEYATICFREFGERVKFWITLNEPAVTAYNGHGSGEHAPGLKGPGTYTYIAAHNQILAHARAVQAYNTFFREEQNGKIGITLSVGWKEPENSTDEGHRNASEQPWCLTWAGTQSIS
;
A
#
# COMPACT_ATOMS: atom_id res chain seq x y z
N MET A 1 -18.34 8.26 0.16
CA MET A 1 -17.11 7.56 0.60
C MET A 1 -16.93 7.89 2.07
N ASN A 2 -16.69 6.93 2.93
CA ASN A 2 -16.59 7.22 4.36
C ASN A 2 -15.11 7.50 4.69
N GLU A 3 -14.71 8.75 4.77
CA GLU A 3 -13.35 9.18 5.14
C GLU A 3 -12.96 8.72 6.55
N THR A 4 -13.94 8.36 7.35
CA THR A 4 -13.79 7.89 8.73
C THR A 4 -12.84 6.68 8.89
N VAL A 5 -12.73 5.80 7.88
CA VAL A 5 -11.81 4.66 7.95
C VAL A 5 -10.35 5.11 7.97
N ALA A 6 -10.01 6.13 7.20
CA ALA A 6 -8.66 6.69 7.19
C ALA A 6 -8.33 7.40 8.52
N ASP A 7 -9.32 8.07 9.13
CA ASP A 7 -9.17 8.70 10.45
C ASP A 7 -8.93 7.64 11.53
N TRP A 8 -9.72 6.59 11.54
CA TRP A 8 -9.55 5.49 12.52
C TRP A 8 -8.21 4.78 12.37
N PHE A 9 -7.75 4.61 11.13
CA PHE A 9 -6.45 3.99 10.90
C PHE A 9 -5.30 4.89 11.35
N GLU A 10 -5.39 6.20 11.15
CA GLU A 10 -4.43 7.19 11.67
C GLU A 10 -4.36 7.13 13.20
N GLU A 11 -5.51 7.10 13.85
CA GLU A 11 -5.60 7.00 15.31
C GLU A 11 -4.97 5.71 15.84
N TYR A 12 -5.31 4.57 15.22
CA TYR A 12 -4.71 3.27 15.53
C TYR A 12 -3.18 3.28 15.33
N ALA A 13 -2.70 3.77 14.19
CA ALA A 13 -1.28 3.86 13.89
C ALA A 13 -0.55 4.75 14.90
N THR A 14 -1.14 5.88 15.28
CA THR A 14 -0.61 6.81 16.28
C THR A 14 -0.44 6.13 17.65
N ILE A 15 -1.41 5.32 18.06
CA ILE A 15 -1.29 4.52 19.28
C ILE A 15 -0.10 3.55 19.18
N CYS A 16 0.01 2.83 18.06
CA CYS A 16 1.11 1.91 17.82
C CYS A 16 2.48 2.60 17.86
N PHE A 17 2.61 3.76 17.23
CA PHE A 17 3.85 4.53 17.22
C PHE A 17 4.23 4.98 18.63
N ARG A 18 3.26 5.40 19.43
CA ARG A 18 3.49 5.83 20.82
C ARG A 18 3.94 4.68 21.72
N GLU A 19 3.24 3.55 21.64
CA GLU A 19 3.48 2.43 22.56
C GLU A 19 4.71 1.59 22.18
N PHE A 20 5.06 1.52 20.89
CA PHE A 20 6.08 0.61 20.42
C PHE A 20 7.26 1.28 19.73
N GLY A 21 7.19 2.57 19.41
CA GLY A 21 8.17 3.26 18.58
C GLY A 21 9.58 3.35 19.15
N GLU A 22 9.76 3.22 20.46
CA GLU A 22 11.09 3.10 21.07
C GLU A 22 11.83 1.83 20.63
N ARG A 23 11.09 0.74 20.41
CA ARG A 23 11.60 -0.58 20.07
C ARG A 23 11.48 -0.92 18.60
N VAL A 24 10.42 -0.43 17.93
CA VAL A 24 10.14 -0.70 16.52
C VAL A 24 10.68 0.42 15.68
N LYS A 25 11.62 0.11 14.78
CA LYS A 25 12.29 1.08 13.90
C LYS A 25 11.86 0.97 12.43
N PHE A 26 11.08 -0.06 12.08
CA PHE A 26 10.57 -0.26 10.73
C PHE A 26 9.07 -0.53 10.77
N TRP A 27 8.31 0.37 10.16
CA TRP A 27 6.86 0.30 10.12
C TRP A 27 6.38 0.02 8.70
N ILE A 28 5.45 -0.90 8.57
CA ILE A 28 4.70 -1.13 7.34
C ILE A 28 3.24 -0.83 7.65
N THR A 29 2.69 0.22 7.02
CA THR A 29 1.32 0.65 7.26
C THR A 29 0.30 -0.38 6.80
N LEU A 30 0.45 -0.82 5.56
CA LEU A 30 -0.44 -1.79 4.92
C LEU A 30 0.40 -2.81 4.14
N ASN A 31 -0.01 -4.06 4.21
CA ASN A 31 0.55 -5.13 3.40
C ASN A 31 -0.33 -5.36 2.16
N GLU A 32 0.26 -5.24 0.98
CA GLU A 32 -0.36 -5.57 -0.31
C GLU A 32 -1.79 -5.02 -0.48
N PRO A 33 -2.00 -3.71 -0.45
CA PRO A 33 -3.33 -3.12 -0.48
C PRO A 33 -4.14 -3.49 -1.73
N ALA A 34 -3.48 -3.74 -2.86
CA ALA A 34 -4.15 -4.21 -4.08
C ALA A 34 -4.80 -5.57 -3.88
N VAL A 35 -4.12 -6.50 -3.18
CA VAL A 35 -4.65 -7.83 -2.84
C VAL A 35 -5.85 -7.71 -1.93
N THR A 36 -5.77 -6.88 -0.89
CA THR A 36 -6.88 -6.60 0.02
C THR A 36 -8.08 -6.01 -0.72
N ALA A 37 -7.85 -5.03 -1.59
CA ALA A 37 -8.91 -4.38 -2.35
C ALA A 37 -9.59 -5.36 -3.32
N TYR A 38 -8.81 -6.14 -4.07
CA TYR A 38 -9.36 -7.06 -5.07
C TYR A 38 -10.02 -8.28 -4.42
N ASN A 39 -9.30 -8.99 -3.54
CA ASN A 39 -9.81 -10.23 -2.98
C ASN A 39 -10.88 -10.01 -1.90
N GLY A 40 -10.81 -8.91 -1.15
CA GLY A 40 -11.77 -8.60 -0.11
C GLY A 40 -13.04 -7.90 -0.61
N HIS A 41 -12.92 -7.05 -1.65
CA HIS A 41 -13.99 -6.15 -2.09
C HIS A 41 -14.34 -6.30 -3.58
N GLY A 42 -13.65 -7.14 -4.31
CA GLY A 42 -13.88 -7.42 -5.72
C GLY A 42 -14.37 -8.85 -5.94
N SER A 43 -13.51 -9.85 -5.78
CA SER A 43 -13.83 -11.27 -5.92
C SER A 43 -14.57 -11.85 -4.71
N GLY A 44 -14.31 -11.30 -3.53
CA GLY A 44 -14.89 -11.76 -2.27
C GLY A 44 -14.28 -13.06 -1.74
N GLU A 45 -13.07 -13.40 -2.17
CA GLU A 45 -12.34 -14.59 -1.71
C GLU A 45 -11.77 -14.42 -0.30
N HIS A 46 -11.41 -13.17 0.06
CA HIS A 46 -10.92 -12.82 1.38
C HIS A 46 -11.96 -11.98 2.16
N ALA A 47 -11.78 -11.85 3.48
CA ALA A 47 -12.59 -10.95 4.28
C ALA A 47 -12.45 -9.49 3.76
N PRO A 48 -13.52 -8.71 3.77
CA PRO A 48 -14.85 -8.96 4.29
C PRO A 48 -15.78 -9.76 3.36
N GLY A 49 -15.31 -10.29 2.24
CA GLY A 49 -16.08 -11.15 1.35
C GLY A 49 -17.08 -10.41 0.45
N LEU A 50 -16.88 -9.13 0.22
CA LEU A 50 -17.75 -8.32 -0.63
C LEU A 50 -17.46 -8.59 -2.11
N LYS A 51 -18.52 -8.77 -2.89
CA LYS A 51 -18.43 -8.99 -4.34
C LYS A 51 -18.91 -7.76 -5.08
N GLY A 52 -17.99 -6.91 -5.46
CA GLY A 52 -18.30 -5.68 -6.19
C GLY A 52 -17.13 -5.27 -7.08
N PRO A 53 -16.78 -6.08 -8.09
CA PRO A 53 -15.67 -5.75 -8.98
C PRO A 53 -15.94 -4.43 -9.69
N GLY A 54 -14.90 -3.64 -9.80
CA GLY A 54 -14.98 -2.31 -10.40
C GLY A 54 -15.28 -1.19 -9.38
N THR A 55 -16.37 -1.26 -8.65
CA THR A 55 -16.75 -0.16 -7.73
C THR A 55 -16.12 -0.32 -6.35
N TYR A 56 -16.39 -1.43 -5.67
CA TYR A 56 -15.92 -1.62 -4.28
C TYR A 56 -14.41 -1.78 -4.19
N THR A 57 -13.80 -2.40 -5.21
CA THR A 57 -12.34 -2.51 -5.30
C THR A 57 -11.66 -1.13 -5.32
N TYR A 58 -12.17 -0.21 -6.15
CA TYR A 58 -11.62 1.15 -6.22
C TYR A 58 -11.86 1.96 -4.95
N ILE A 59 -13.05 1.84 -4.35
CA ILE A 59 -13.35 2.49 -3.08
C ILE A 59 -12.40 1.99 -1.98
N ALA A 60 -12.20 0.67 -1.89
CA ALA A 60 -11.32 0.07 -0.91
C ALA A 60 -9.85 0.51 -1.13
N ALA A 61 -9.37 0.48 -2.39
CA ALA A 61 -8.03 0.93 -2.71
C ALA A 61 -7.81 2.41 -2.37
N HIS A 62 -8.76 3.28 -2.71
CA HIS A 62 -8.68 4.71 -2.39
C HIS A 62 -8.61 4.97 -0.89
N ASN A 63 -9.47 4.32 -0.10
CA ASN A 63 -9.45 4.47 1.35
C ASN A 63 -8.16 3.94 1.99
N GLN A 64 -7.57 2.87 1.46
CA GLN A 64 -6.28 2.36 1.91
C GLN A 64 -5.14 3.36 1.61
N ILE A 65 -5.15 4.00 0.45
CA ILE A 65 -4.15 5.03 0.09
C ILE A 65 -4.26 6.22 1.05
N LEU A 66 -5.48 6.68 1.35
CA LEU A 66 -5.69 7.76 2.31
C LEU A 66 -5.23 7.37 3.72
N ALA A 67 -5.56 6.16 4.17
CA ALA A 67 -5.15 5.64 5.46
C ALA A 67 -3.62 5.57 5.60
N HIS A 68 -2.95 5.05 4.55
CA HIS A 68 -1.49 5.05 4.46
C HIS A 68 -0.91 6.47 4.58
N ALA A 69 -1.41 7.39 3.76
CA ALA A 69 -0.90 8.77 3.72
C ALA A 69 -1.02 9.47 5.07
N ARG A 70 -2.17 9.32 5.75
CA ARG A 70 -2.39 9.90 7.09
C ARG A 70 -1.48 9.29 8.15
N ALA A 71 -1.31 7.97 8.16
CA ALA A 71 -0.40 7.32 9.09
C ALA A 71 1.06 7.76 8.88
N VAL A 72 1.51 7.88 7.62
CA VAL A 72 2.85 8.39 7.28
C VAL A 72 2.99 9.85 7.73
N GLN A 73 1.98 10.68 7.49
CA GLN A 73 1.98 12.08 7.92
C GLN A 73 2.08 12.19 9.45
N ALA A 74 1.26 11.44 10.18
CA ALA A 74 1.29 11.42 11.65
C ALA A 74 2.67 10.99 12.17
N TYR A 75 3.25 9.90 11.61
CA TYR A 75 4.57 9.46 11.99
C TYR A 75 5.64 10.52 11.76
N ASN A 76 5.66 11.12 10.57
CA ASN A 76 6.64 12.15 10.21
C ASN A 76 6.53 13.41 11.07
N THR A 77 5.30 13.79 11.43
CA THR A 77 5.05 15.02 12.19
C THR A 77 5.38 14.86 13.67
N PHE A 78 5.03 13.72 14.27
CA PHE A 78 5.05 13.58 15.72
C PHE A 78 6.09 12.61 16.27
N PHE A 79 6.63 11.71 15.45
CA PHE A 79 7.44 10.60 15.96
C PHE A 79 8.80 10.42 15.28
N ARG A 80 8.93 10.81 14.01
CA ARG A 80 10.14 10.52 13.22
C ARG A 80 11.41 11.04 13.85
N GLU A 81 11.40 12.28 14.32
CA GLU A 81 12.57 12.94 14.87
C GLU A 81 13.07 12.24 16.14
N GLU A 82 12.14 11.91 17.04
CA GLU A 82 12.44 11.27 18.32
C GLU A 82 12.78 9.78 18.16
N GLN A 83 11.99 9.05 17.36
CA GLN A 83 12.11 7.60 17.23
C GLN A 83 13.15 7.16 16.21
N ASN A 84 13.53 8.03 15.26
CA ASN A 84 14.50 7.76 14.19
C ASN A 84 14.22 6.46 13.43
N GLY A 85 12.94 6.18 13.14
CA GLY A 85 12.48 5.00 12.42
C GLY A 85 12.16 5.29 10.97
N LYS A 86 11.76 4.23 10.25
CA LYS A 86 11.31 4.29 8.86
C LYS A 86 9.90 3.74 8.76
N ILE A 87 9.10 4.34 7.86
CA ILE A 87 7.74 3.94 7.60
C ILE A 87 7.52 3.80 6.09
N GLY A 88 6.77 2.78 5.66
CA GLY A 88 6.49 2.52 4.27
C GLY A 88 5.26 1.65 4.07
N ILE A 89 5.10 1.14 2.87
CA ILE A 89 4.02 0.25 2.44
C ILE A 89 4.63 -0.94 1.70
N THR A 90 4.04 -2.13 1.83
CA THR A 90 4.45 -3.30 1.05
C THR A 90 3.52 -3.48 -0.14
N LEU A 91 4.09 -3.63 -1.32
CA LEU A 91 3.36 -3.83 -2.56
C LEU A 91 3.66 -5.21 -3.14
N SER A 92 2.62 -5.90 -3.60
CA SER A 92 2.76 -7.11 -4.41
C SER A 92 2.81 -6.71 -5.87
N VAL A 93 3.94 -6.97 -6.52
CA VAL A 93 4.15 -6.64 -7.93
C VAL A 93 4.77 -7.83 -8.66
N GLY A 94 4.32 -8.07 -9.89
CA GLY A 94 4.93 -9.02 -10.79
C GLY A 94 6.05 -8.36 -11.59
N TRP A 95 7.16 -9.05 -11.74
CA TRP A 95 8.21 -8.66 -12.67
C TRP A 95 8.10 -9.49 -13.95
N LYS A 96 8.21 -8.84 -15.09
CA LYS A 96 8.27 -9.51 -16.39
C LYS A 96 9.46 -8.98 -17.17
N GLU A 97 10.29 -9.90 -17.63
CA GLU A 97 11.40 -9.58 -18.52
C GLU A 97 11.06 -10.06 -19.94
N PRO A 98 11.54 -9.36 -20.96
CA PRO A 98 11.41 -9.83 -22.34
C PRO A 98 12.26 -11.09 -22.54
N GLU A 99 11.74 -12.06 -23.27
CA GLU A 99 12.45 -13.31 -23.62
C GLU A 99 13.72 -13.05 -24.45
N ASN A 100 13.71 -11.93 -25.17
CA ASN A 100 14.86 -11.48 -25.96
C ASN A 100 15.03 -9.95 -25.86
N SER A 101 16.21 -9.47 -26.20
CA SER A 101 16.57 -8.04 -26.14
C SER A 101 16.12 -7.24 -27.39
N THR A 102 15.10 -7.70 -28.11
CA THR A 102 14.55 -6.96 -29.24
C THR A 102 13.54 -5.91 -28.76
N ASP A 103 13.33 -4.86 -29.57
CA ASP A 103 12.32 -3.84 -29.28
C ASP A 103 10.91 -4.42 -29.18
N GLU A 104 10.63 -5.49 -29.91
CA GLU A 104 9.36 -6.21 -29.85
C GLU A 104 9.23 -7.00 -28.52
N GLY A 105 10.29 -7.64 -28.05
CA GLY A 105 10.31 -8.32 -26.76
C GLY A 105 10.07 -7.36 -25.60
N HIS A 106 10.72 -6.19 -25.61
CA HIS A 106 10.51 -5.15 -24.61
C HIS A 106 9.07 -4.59 -24.64
N ARG A 107 8.51 -4.38 -25.82
CA ARG A 107 7.14 -3.92 -25.99
C ARG A 107 6.14 -4.95 -25.45
N ASN A 108 6.28 -6.20 -25.82
CA ASN A 108 5.42 -7.29 -25.37
C ASN A 108 5.46 -7.48 -23.85
N ALA A 109 6.62 -7.30 -23.22
CA ALA A 109 6.74 -7.35 -21.77
C ALA A 109 6.06 -6.15 -21.09
N SER A 110 6.17 -4.94 -21.67
CA SER A 110 5.59 -3.71 -21.12
C SER A 110 4.06 -3.61 -21.29
N GLU A 111 3.50 -4.24 -22.32
CA GLU A 111 2.06 -4.26 -22.61
C GLU A 111 1.26 -5.26 -21.75
N GLN A 112 1.94 -6.06 -20.93
CA GLN A 112 1.22 -6.95 -20.01
C GLN A 112 0.51 -6.15 -18.92
N PRO A 113 -0.76 -6.46 -18.62
CA PRO A 113 -1.61 -5.63 -17.74
C PRO A 113 -1.11 -5.52 -16.28
N TRP A 114 -0.05 -6.20 -15.94
CA TRP A 114 0.58 -6.20 -14.61
C TRP A 114 2.05 -5.76 -14.63
N CYS A 115 2.50 -5.16 -15.72
CA CYS A 115 3.82 -4.54 -15.75
C CYS A 115 3.79 -3.22 -14.96
N LEU A 116 3.86 -3.33 -13.65
CA LEU A 116 4.24 -2.19 -12.83
C LEU A 116 5.75 -2.05 -12.95
N THR A 117 6.21 -1.01 -13.63
CA THR A 117 7.59 -0.57 -13.51
C THR A 117 7.90 -0.42 -12.02
N TRP A 118 8.93 -1.10 -11.57
CA TRP A 118 9.42 -1.02 -10.20
C TRP A 118 9.71 0.45 -9.85
N ALA A 119 8.78 1.08 -9.20
CA ALA A 119 9.07 2.27 -8.44
C ALA A 119 9.71 1.76 -7.15
N GLY A 120 11.02 1.72 -7.14
CA GLY A 120 11.78 1.33 -5.97
C GLY A 120 11.25 2.05 -4.74
N THR A 121 11.39 1.43 -3.59
CA THR A 121 11.15 2.04 -2.30
C THR A 121 11.88 3.39 -2.25
N GLN A 122 11.28 4.42 -2.81
CA GLN A 122 11.74 5.77 -2.57
C GLN A 122 11.41 6.04 -1.11
N SER A 123 12.44 5.93 -0.27
CA SER A 123 12.41 6.63 0.99
C SER A 123 12.16 8.09 0.62
N ILE A 124 10.95 8.56 0.83
CA ILE A 124 10.68 9.99 0.81
C ILE A 124 11.51 10.55 1.95
N SER A 125 12.67 11.09 1.55
CA SER A 125 13.56 11.85 2.42
C SER A 125 12.89 13.13 2.88
#